data_c4a2e89568a7602f79152288b9fce296
#
_entry.id   c4a2e89568a7602f79152288b9fce296
#
_cell.length_a   1.000
_cell.length_b   1.000
_cell.length_c   1.000
_cell.angle_alpha   90.00
_cell.angle_beta   90.00
_cell.angle_gamma   90.00
#
_symmetry.space_group_name_H-M   'P 1'
#
loop_
_entity.id
_entity.type
_entity.pdbx_description
1 polymer ?
#
loop_
_entity_poly.entity_id
_entity_poly.type
_entity_poly.pdbx_seq_one_letter_code
_entity_poly.pdbx_strand_id
1 'polypeptide(L)'
;SERLERLNAGMQKLVDDGELAGITTMVARHGKIAHFETFGHQDIASGTAMPEDAIFRIYSMSKPITGVALMMLYEEGAFRLADPVAKYIPEFKDLKVAAGVGADGPLLEDANHPMTIRELMSHSGGLSYGIFSPSQVDDLYQEANVLDGNGTLKDMIDKLGKIPLRQQPGSMWHYSVSVDVQGYLVEVLSGQPFDEFLQERIFDPLGVTDTAFHVPPDKA
;
A
#
# COMPACT_ATOMS: atom_id res chain seq x y z
N SER A 1 8.70 10.78 31.18
CA SER A 1 9.07 12.20 31.37
C SER A 1 7.79 13.05 31.38
N GLU A 2 7.81 14.23 31.98
CA GLU A 2 6.65 15.13 32.01
C GLU A 2 6.00 15.37 30.61
N ARG A 3 6.79 15.38 29.54
CA ARG A 3 6.25 15.51 28.18
C ARG A 3 5.52 14.24 27.73
N LEU A 4 5.99 13.07 28.13
CA LEU A 4 5.33 11.79 27.82
C LEU A 4 4.06 11.62 28.67
N GLU A 5 4.02 12.15 29.90
CA GLU A 5 2.78 12.16 30.70
C GLU A 5 1.67 12.98 30.03
N ARG A 6 2.03 14.10 29.37
CA ARG A 6 1.05 14.86 28.57
C ARG A 6 0.53 14.10 27.37
N LEU A 7 1.38 13.27 26.74
CA LEU A 7 0.93 12.35 25.68
C LEU A 7 -0.09 11.34 26.23
N ASN A 8 0.23 10.70 27.34
CA ASN A 8 -0.66 9.73 27.99
C ASN A 8 -2.02 10.35 28.32
N ALA A 9 -2.02 11.53 28.95
CA ALA A 9 -3.25 12.25 29.27
C ALA A 9 -4.07 12.60 28.02
N GLY A 10 -3.41 12.98 26.92
CA GLY A 10 -4.08 13.26 25.65
C GLY A 10 -4.71 12.02 25.02
N MET A 11 -4.00 10.89 25.04
CA MET A 11 -4.50 9.62 24.50
C MET A 11 -5.65 9.06 25.33
N GLN A 12 -5.52 9.11 26.67
CA GLN A 12 -6.60 8.68 27.57
C GLN A 12 -7.86 9.52 27.34
N LYS A 13 -7.70 10.84 27.15
CA LYS A 13 -8.84 11.72 26.88
C LYS A 13 -9.62 11.33 25.61
N LEU A 14 -8.95 10.93 24.52
CA LEU A 14 -9.63 10.48 23.29
C LEU A 14 -10.49 9.23 23.54
N VAL A 15 -10.03 8.35 24.42
CA VAL A 15 -10.80 7.17 24.85
C VAL A 15 -11.97 7.57 25.74
N ASP A 16 -11.72 8.43 26.76
CA ASP A 16 -12.74 8.88 27.71
C ASP A 16 -13.86 9.68 27.03
N ASP A 17 -13.53 10.46 26.01
CA ASP A 17 -14.49 11.21 25.18
C ASP A 17 -15.24 10.29 24.18
N GLY A 18 -14.88 9.02 24.05
CA GLY A 18 -15.49 8.06 23.13
C GLY A 18 -15.12 8.29 21.66
N GLU A 19 -14.07 9.05 21.37
CA GLU A 19 -13.60 9.28 20.00
C GLU A 19 -12.91 8.03 19.41
N LEU A 20 -12.19 7.26 20.25
CA LEU A 20 -11.53 6.01 19.88
C LEU A 20 -11.80 4.92 20.91
N ALA A 21 -11.96 3.69 20.44
CA ALA A 21 -12.15 2.52 21.30
C ALA A 21 -10.92 2.22 22.16
N GLY A 22 -9.77 2.23 21.53
CA GLY A 22 -8.47 1.99 22.14
C GLY A 22 -7.32 2.49 21.29
N ILE A 23 -6.18 2.66 21.91
CA ILE A 23 -4.98 3.26 21.30
C ILE A 23 -3.74 2.53 21.83
N THR A 24 -2.79 2.27 20.94
CA THR A 24 -1.42 1.90 21.30
C THR A 24 -0.47 2.98 20.82
N THR A 25 0.41 3.47 21.70
CA THR A 25 1.42 4.46 21.33
C THR A 25 2.81 3.97 21.64
N MET A 26 3.73 4.20 20.71
CA MET A 26 5.15 3.87 20.88
C MET A 26 6.02 5.03 20.40
N VAL A 27 7.03 5.39 21.20
CA VAL A 27 8.09 6.31 20.80
C VAL A 27 9.44 5.64 20.98
N ALA A 28 10.20 5.53 19.89
CA ALA A 28 11.56 5.02 19.93
C ALA A 28 12.57 6.12 19.54
N ARG A 29 13.74 6.09 20.17
CA ARG A 29 14.85 7.01 19.86
C ARG A 29 16.20 6.31 20.03
N HIS A 30 17.09 6.44 19.06
CA HIS A 30 18.40 5.78 19.08
C HIS A 30 18.33 4.28 19.33
N GLY A 31 17.37 3.59 18.68
CA GLY A 31 17.15 2.15 18.81
C GLY A 31 16.60 1.70 20.17
N LYS A 32 16.15 2.62 21.04
CA LYS A 32 15.56 2.30 22.35
C LYS A 32 14.12 2.80 22.42
N ILE A 33 13.24 1.95 22.95
CA ILE A 33 11.85 2.34 23.26
C ILE A 33 11.89 3.28 24.46
N ALA A 34 11.44 4.51 24.25
CA ALA A 34 11.35 5.55 25.29
C ALA A 34 9.94 5.62 25.89
N HIS A 35 8.94 5.11 25.19
CA HIS A 35 7.54 5.10 25.57
C HIS A 35 6.83 3.97 24.81
N PHE A 36 5.98 3.21 25.52
CA PHE A 36 5.07 2.22 24.98
C PHE A 36 3.91 2.07 25.95
N GLU A 37 2.71 2.47 25.55
CA GLU A 37 1.52 2.49 26.40
C GLU A 37 0.28 2.16 25.58
N THR A 38 -0.68 1.51 26.23
CA THR A 38 -2.00 1.18 25.68
C THR A 38 -3.11 1.85 26.47
N PHE A 39 -4.19 2.25 25.80
CA PHE A 39 -5.33 2.94 26.38
C PHE A 39 -6.62 2.33 25.85
N GLY A 40 -7.65 2.28 26.68
CA GLY A 40 -9.00 1.86 26.30
C GLY A 40 -9.12 0.35 26.03
N HIS A 41 -9.92 0.00 25.03
CA HIS A 41 -10.36 -1.36 24.78
C HIS A 41 -10.03 -1.82 23.36
N GLN A 42 -9.65 -3.09 23.22
CA GLN A 42 -9.61 -3.78 21.93
C GLN A 42 -11.04 -4.02 21.42
N ASP A 43 -11.94 -4.37 22.33
CA ASP A 43 -13.36 -4.55 22.07
C ASP A 43 -14.20 -3.91 23.18
N ILE A 44 -14.97 -2.89 22.83
CA ILE A 44 -15.87 -2.17 23.76
C ILE A 44 -16.99 -3.08 24.27
N ALA A 45 -17.55 -3.93 23.40
CA ALA A 45 -18.73 -4.73 23.72
C ALA A 45 -18.43 -5.76 24.81
N SER A 46 -17.26 -6.40 24.75
CA SER A 46 -16.79 -7.36 25.78
C SER A 46 -16.07 -6.71 26.94
N GLY A 47 -15.69 -5.43 26.83
CA GLY A 47 -14.84 -4.74 27.80
C GLY A 47 -13.39 -5.21 27.82
N THR A 48 -12.94 -5.90 26.75
CA THR A 48 -11.56 -6.37 26.65
C THR A 48 -10.61 -5.19 26.50
N ALA A 49 -9.68 -5.04 27.46
CA ALA A 49 -8.69 -3.97 27.43
C ALA A 49 -7.77 -4.08 26.22
N MET A 50 -7.23 -2.95 25.76
CA MET A 50 -6.24 -2.92 24.67
C MET A 50 -4.94 -3.60 25.14
N PRO A 51 -4.55 -4.75 24.57
CA PRO A 51 -3.31 -5.42 24.92
C PRO A 51 -2.09 -4.78 24.24
N GLU A 52 -0.90 -5.00 24.79
CA GLU A 52 0.35 -4.51 24.22
C GLU A 52 0.72 -5.19 22.89
N ASP A 53 0.26 -6.41 22.70
CA ASP A 53 0.50 -7.26 21.52
C ASP A 53 -0.70 -7.32 20.55
N ALA A 54 -1.58 -6.33 20.60
CA ALA A 54 -2.72 -6.24 19.70
C ALA A 54 -2.30 -6.23 18.21
N ILE A 55 -2.98 -7.03 17.40
CA ILE A 55 -2.79 -7.05 15.94
C ILE A 55 -3.70 -6.01 15.29
N PHE A 56 -3.09 -5.11 14.53
CA PHE A 56 -3.79 -4.02 13.85
C PHE A 56 -3.85 -4.23 12.34
N ARG A 57 -4.95 -3.80 11.73
CA ARG A 57 -4.99 -3.59 10.28
C ARG A 57 -4.23 -2.32 9.95
N ILE A 58 -3.02 -2.45 9.41
CA ILE A 58 -2.12 -1.31 9.17
C ILE A 58 -2.38 -0.57 7.84
N TYR A 59 -3.23 -1.12 6.97
CA TYR A 59 -3.62 -0.49 5.69
C TYR A 59 -2.40 0.08 4.93
N SER A 60 -2.41 1.38 4.64
CA SER A 60 -1.35 2.04 3.86
C SER A 60 0.02 2.11 4.53
N MET A 61 0.13 1.75 5.80
CA MET A 61 1.42 1.53 6.46
C MET A 61 2.14 0.28 5.92
N SER A 62 1.47 -0.59 5.14
CA SER A 62 2.08 -1.67 4.37
C SER A 62 3.00 -1.17 3.24
N LYS A 63 2.76 0.05 2.73
CA LYS A 63 3.49 0.58 1.57
C LYS A 63 5.00 0.73 1.77
N PRO A 64 5.49 1.24 2.91
CA PRO A 64 6.93 1.25 3.19
C PRO A 64 7.56 -0.14 3.16
N ILE A 65 6.86 -1.17 3.64
CA ILE A 65 7.35 -2.56 3.65
C ILE A 65 7.50 -3.06 2.21
N THR A 66 6.49 -2.85 1.36
CA THR A 66 6.55 -3.18 -0.07
C THR A 66 7.68 -2.42 -0.77
N GLY A 67 7.85 -1.14 -0.44
CA GLY A 67 8.95 -0.32 -0.97
C GLY A 67 10.33 -0.87 -0.58
N VAL A 68 10.51 -1.34 0.65
CA VAL A 68 11.73 -1.99 1.10
C VAL A 68 11.98 -3.27 0.32
N ALA A 69 10.96 -4.14 0.15
CA ALA A 69 11.08 -5.37 -0.63
C ALA A 69 11.56 -5.09 -2.06
N LEU A 70 10.95 -4.11 -2.73
CA LEU A 70 11.35 -3.74 -4.08
C LEU A 70 12.77 -3.15 -4.11
N MET A 71 13.16 -2.33 -3.12
CA MET A 71 14.51 -1.76 -3.06
C MET A 71 15.59 -2.78 -2.72
N MET A 72 15.28 -3.88 -2.04
CA MET A 72 16.21 -5.01 -1.88
C MET A 72 16.57 -5.61 -3.25
N LEU A 73 15.56 -5.83 -4.12
CA LEU A 73 15.79 -6.30 -5.50
C LEU A 73 16.53 -5.27 -6.36
N TYR A 74 16.34 -3.97 -6.10
CA TYR A 74 17.13 -2.91 -6.72
C TYR A 74 18.61 -3.00 -6.32
N GLU A 75 18.92 -3.20 -5.04
CA GLU A 75 20.30 -3.38 -4.55
C GLU A 75 20.97 -4.63 -5.15
N GLU A 76 20.20 -5.66 -5.44
CA GLU A 76 20.65 -6.88 -6.13
C GLU A 76 20.82 -6.68 -7.65
N GLY A 77 20.44 -5.53 -8.19
CA GLY A 77 20.58 -5.20 -9.60
C GLY A 77 19.51 -5.80 -10.51
N ALA A 78 18.39 -6.28 -9.95
CA ALA A 78 17.30 -6.91 -10.71
C ALA A 78 16.62 -5.94 -11.68
N PHE A 79 16.65 -4.64 -11.39
CA PHE A 79 16.07 -3.60 -12.26
C PHE A 79 16.76 -2.26 -12.07
N ARG A 80 16.43 -1.30 -12.95
CA ARG A 80 16.85 0.11 -12.83
C ARG A 80 15.61 0.98 -12.65
N LEU A 81 15.72 2.05 -11.87
CA LEU A 81 14.61 3.00 -11.65
C LEU A 81 14.10 3.66 -12.95
N ALA A 82 14.96 3.79 -13.96
CA ALA A 82 14.60 4.32 -15.27
C ALA A 82 14.03 3.27 -16.24
N ASP A 83 14.03 1.99 -15.88
CA ASP A 83 13.45 0.96 -16.73
C ASP A 83 11.93 1.19 -16.88
N PRO A 84 11.37 0.99 -18.09
CA PRO A 84 9.93 0.94 -18.26
C PRO A 84 9.31 -0.20 -17.45
N VAL A 85 8.21 0.06 -16.77
CA VAL A 85 7.44 -0.99 -16.06
C VAL A 85 7.07 -2.13 -17.01
N ALA A 86 6.72 -1.79 -18.26
CA ALA A 86 6.36 -2.74 -19.32
C ALA A 86 7.46 -3.76 -19.69
N LYS A 87 8.71 -3.51 -19.29
CA LYS A 87 9.81 -4.47 -19.44
C LYS A 87 9.58 -5.73 -18.59
N TYR A 88 8.91 -5.59 -17.47
CA TYR A 88 8.65 -6.63 -16.48
C TYR A 88 7.17 -7.03 -16.42
N ILE A 89 6.29 -6.09 -16.74
CA ILE A 89 4.82 -6.23 -16.78
C ILE A 89 4.35 -5.88 -18.19
N PRO A 90 4.38 -6.84 -19.14
CA PRO A 90 4.06 -6.58 -20.56
C PRO A 90 2.67 -6.01 -20.79
N GLU A 91 1.72 -6.25 -19.87
CA GLU A 91 0.36 -5.73 -19.92
C GLU A 91 0.30 -4.20 -19.94
N PHE A 92 1.36 -3.55 -19.48
CA PHE A 92 1.44 -2.08 -19.43
C PHE A 92 2.11 -1.45 -20.66
N LYS A 93 2.41 -2.27 -21.70
CA LYS A 93 3.16 -1.79 -22.88
C LYS A 93 2.43 -0.72 -23.68
N ASP A 94 1.12 -0.91 -23.87
CA ASP A 94 0.32 -0.09 -24.79
C ASP A 94 -0.76 0.73 -24.05
N LEU A 95 -0.52 1.07 -22.78
CA LEU A 95 -1.43 1.88 -21.99
C LEU A 95 -1.61 3.26 -22.63
N LYS A 96 -2.89 3.63 -22.85
CA LYS A 96 -3.29 4.97 -23.26
C LYS A 96 -3.43 5.87 -22.04
N VAL A 97 -3.57 7.16 -22.28
CA VAL A 97 -3.75 8.18 -21.25
C VAL A 97 -5.09 8.89 -21.49
N ALA A 98 -5.82 9.16 -20.43
CA ALA A 98 -7.03 9.96 -20.49
C ALA A 98 -6.68 11.43 -20.77
N ALA A 99 -7.15 11.95 -21.93
CA ALA A 99 -6.91 13.32 -22.39
C ALA A 99 -8.11 14.25 -22.17
N GLY A 100 -9.24 13.72 -21.68
CA GLY A 100 -10.45 14.49 -21.46
C GLY A 100 -11.68 13.62 -21.23
N VAL A 101 -12.81 14.26 -21.03
CA VAL A 101 -14.12 13.60 -20.81
C VAL A 101 -14.80 13.40 -22.16
N GLY A 102 -15.20 12.17 -22.46
CA GLY A 102 -16.01 11.82 -23.63
C GLY A 102 -17.41 11.36 -23.22
N ALA A 103 -18.27 11.13 -24.23
CA ALA A 103 -19.67 10.69 -23.99
C ALA A 103 -19.74 9.24 -23.50
N ASP A 104 -18.87 8.36 -24.07
CA ASP A 104 -18.89 6.91 -23.81
C ASP A 104 -17.63 6.45 -23.07
N GLY A 105 -16.97 7.33 -22.34
CA GLY A 105 -15.72 7.09 -21.61
C GLY A 105 -14.67 8.16 -21.88
N PRO A 106 -13.47 8.09 -21.27
CA PRO A 106 -12.46 9.11 -21.44
C PRO A 106 -11.94 9.19 -22.87
N LEU A 107 -11.67 10.41 -23.34
CA LEU A 107 -10.90 10.60 -24.58
C LEU A 107 -9.48 10.11 -24.36
N LEU A 108 -8.89 9.44 -25.33
CA LEU A 108 -7.60 8.77 -25.18
C LEU A 108 -6.53 9.40 -26.06
N GLU A 109 -5.33 9.49 -25.52
CA GLU A 109 -4.10 9.83 -26.26
C GLU A 109 -2.98 8.84 -25.96
N ASP A 110 -1.89 8.93 -26.69
CA ASP A 110 -0.69 8.15 -26.41
C ASP A 110 0.05 8.71 -25.19
N ALA A 111 0.71 7.81 -24.43
CA ALA A 111 1.63 8.24 -23.40
C ALA A 111 2.87 8.91 -24.03
N ASN A 112 3.32 10.03 -23.46
CA ASN A 112 4.50 10.74 -23.93
C ASN A 112 5.78 9.89 -23.81
N HIS A 113 5.80 8.97 -22.83
CA HIS A 113 6.81 7.95 -22.64
C HIS A 113 6.21 6.79 -21.83
N PRO A 114 6.80 5.60 -21.88
CA PRO A 114 6.38 4.47 -21.04
C PRO A 114 6.57 4.80 -19.55
N MET A 115 5.62 4.43 -18.70
CA MET A 115 5.74 4.54 -17.24
C MET A 115 7.03 3.86 -16.77
N THR A 116 7.87 4.58 -16.03
CA THR A 116 9.09 4.05 -15.42
C THR A 116 8.83 3.49 -14.01
N ILE A 117 9.73 2.62 -13.52
CA ILE A 117 9.64 2.10 -12.15
C ILE A 117 9.75 3.26 -11.13
N ARG A 118 10.56 4.29 -11.40
CA ARG A 118 10.62 5.50 -10.55
C ARG A 118 9.26 6.17 -10.42
N GLU A 119 8.54 6.35 -11.51
CA GLU A 119 7.21 6.97 -11.53
C GLU A 119 6.16 6.09 -10.86
N LEU A 120 6.25 4.77 -11.02
CA LEU A 120 5.43 3.82 -10.29
C LEU A 120 5.65 3.96 -8.77
N MET A 121 6.90 3.98 -8.31
CA MET A 121 7.24 4.08 -6.88
C MET A 121 6.85 5.42 -6.26
N SER A 122 6.82 6.48 -7.04
CA SER A 122 6.51 7.84 -6.56
C SER A 122 5.05 8.25 -6.72
N HIS A 123 4.14 7.34 -7.11
CA HIS A 123 2.75 7.67 -7.45
C HIS A 123 2.61 8.72 -8.55
N SER A 124 3.56 8.82 -9.47
CA SER A 124 3.50 9.72 -10.63
C SER A 124 3.34 8.98 -11.96
N GLY A 125 3.14 7.66 -11.93
CA GLY A 125 3.01 6.82 -13.13
C GLY A 125 1.69 6.94 -13.87
N GLY A 126 0.70 7.66 -13.32
CA GLY A 126 -0.60 7.87 -13.98
C GLY A 126 -1.68 6.86 -13.59
N LEU A 127 -1.41 5.91 -12.69
CA LEU A 127 -2.42 5.03 -12.12
C LEU A 127 -3.37 5.79 -11.19
N SER A 128 -4.57 5.23 -10.96
CA SER A 128 -5.54 5.73 -9.98
C SER A 128 -5.80 4.71 -8.85
N TYR A 129 -6.69 5.08 -7.95
CA TYR A 129 -7.22 4.19 -6.91
C TYR A 129 -8.69 3.80 -7.16
N GLY A 130 -9.38 4.60 -7.99
CA GLY A 130 -10.78 4.40 -8.32
C GLY A 130 -11.78 4.91 -7.27
N ILE A 131 -11.33 5.45 -6.12
CA ILE A 131 -12.23 5.79 -4.99
C ILE A 131 -12.03 7.20 -4.40
N PHE A 132 -10.90 7.87 -4.65
CA PHE A 132 -10.57 9.15 -3.98
C PHE A 132 -10.88 10.40 -4.80
N SER A 133 -10.98 10.30 -6.10
CA SER A 133 -11.14 11.44 -7.00
C SER A 133 -12.00 11.06 -8.19
N PRO A 134 -13.29 11.37 -8.20
CA PRO A 134 -14.20 10.97 -9.27
C PRO A 134 -13.71 11.40 -10.66
N SER A 135 -13.59 10.43 -11.58
CA SER A 135 -13.28 10.65 -13.00
C SER A 135 -13.73 9.43 -13.81
N GLN A 136 -13.87 9.59 -15.12
CA GLN A 136 -14.22 8.44 -15.99
C GLN A 136 -13.20 7.30 -15.91
N VAL A 137 -11.94 7.58 -15.57
CA VAL A 137 -10.94 6.52 -15.31
C VAL A 137 -11.26 5.80 -14.01
N ASP A 138 -11.66 6.52 -12.96
CA ASP A 138 -12.03 5.91 -11.67
C ASP A 138 -13.29 5.04 -11.81
N ASP A 139 -14.24 5.44 -12.66
CA ASP A 139 -15.41 4.63 -12.99
C ASP A 139 -14.99 3.30 -13.61
N LEU A 140 -14.03 3.30 -14.56
CA LEU A 140 -13.48 2.07 -15.14
C LEU A 140 -12.78 1.17 -14.11
N TYR A 141 -12.10 1.75 -13.11
CA TYR A 141 -11.51 0.99 -12.00
C TYR A 141 -12.57 0.26 -11.18
N GLN A 142 -13.70 0.94 -10.92
CA GLN A 142 -14.81 0.35 -10.19
C GLN A 142 -15.53 -0.72 -11.00
N GLU A 143 -15.85 -0.44 -12.28
CA GLU A 143 -16.49 -1.39 -13.19
C GLU A 143 -15.68 -2.68 -13.36
N ALA A 144 -14.35 -2.56 -13.47
CA ALA A 144 -13.44 -3.69 -13.57
C ALA A 144 -13.21 -4.39 -12.20
N ASN A 145 -13.72 -3.83 -11.11
CA ASN A 145 -13.44 -4.29 -9.75
C ASN A 145 -11.92 -4.51 -9.54
N VAL A 146 -11.13 -3.46 -9.76
CA VAL A 146 -9.65 -3.53 -9.68
C VAL A 146 -9.19 -3.96 -8.29
N LEU A 147 -9.88 -3.51 -7.23
CA LEU A 147 -9.58 -3.82 -5.82
C LEU A 147 -10.31 -5.08 -5.33
N ASP A 148 -10.43 -6.10 -6.15
CA ASP A 148 -11.05 -7.37 -5.78
C ASP A 148 -10.22 -8.10 -4.72
N GLY A 149 -10.72 -8.15 -3.49
CA GLY A 149 -10.04 -8.81 -2.37
C GLY A 149 -9.95 -10.34 -2.49
N ASN A 150 -10.63 -10.95 -3.48
CA ASN A 150 -10.57 -12.39 -3.75
C ASN A 150 -9.66 -12.73 -4.95
N GLY A 151 -9.17 -11.71 -5.65
CA GLY A 151 -8.28 -11.86 -6.78
C GLY A 151 -6.80 -11.91 -6.38
N THR A 152 -5.96 -12.31 -7.33
CA THR A 152 -4.50 -12.25 -7.22
C THR A 152 -3.96 -10.89 -7.68
N LEU A 153 -2.68 -10.60 -7.39
CA LEU A 153 -2.00 -9.43 -7.96
C LEU A 153 -1.98 -9.49 -9.49
N LYS A 154 -1.81 -10.69 -10.07
CA LYS A 154 -1.87 -10.88 -11.53
C LYS A 154 -3.24 -10.52 -12.11
N ASP A 155 -4.34 -10.90 -11.45
CA ASP A 155 -5.68 -10.53 -11.89
C ASP A 155 -5.87 -9.01 -11.88
N MET A 156 -5.34 -8.31 -10.88
CA MET A 156 -5.32 -6.86 -10.84
C MET A 156 -4.55 -6.27 -12.03
N ILE A 157 -3.36 -6.79 -12.35
CA ILE A 157 -2.56 -6.35 -13.49
C ILE A 157 -3.31 -6.54 -14.80
N ASP A 158 -3.98 -7.67 -15.01
CA ASP A 158 -4.77 -7.94 -16.22
C ASP A 158 -5.95 -6.97 -16.41
N LYS A 159 -6.52 -6.50 -15.30
CA LYS A 159 -7.55 -5.45 -15.30
C LYS A 159 -6.93 -4.09 -15.63
N LEU A 160 -5.85 -3.71 -14.93
CA LEU A 160 -5.15 -2.45 -15.13
C LEU A 160 -4.59 -2.28 -16.53
N GLY A 161 -4.11 -3.35 -17.16
CA GLY A 161 -3.62 -3.34 -18.53
C GLY A 161 -4.66 -2.96 -19.60
N LYS A 162 -5.94 -2.90 -19.24
CA LYS A 162 -7.06 -2.53 -20.10
C LYS A 162 -7.65 -1.15 -19.80
N ILE A 163 -7.19 -0.50 -18.74
CA ILE A 163 -7.68 0.80 -18.29
C ILE A 163 -6.65 1.87 -18.61
N PRO A 164 -7.03 3.01 -19.17
CA PRO A 164 -6.08 4.07 -19.47
C PRO A 164 -5.50 4.69 -18.19
N LEU A 165 -4.29 5.20 -18.29
CA LEU A 165 -3.71 6.04 -17.26
C LEU A 165 -4.56 7.32 -17.08
N ARG A 166 -4.71 7.77 -15.85
CA ARG A 166 -5.46 8.98 -15.51
C ARG A 166 -4.78 10.25 -16.04
N GLN A 167 -3.46 10.20 -16.16
CA GLN A 167 -2.62 11.34 -16.58
C GLN A 167 -1.32 10.84 -17.18
N GLN A 168 -0.61 11.70 -17.88
CA GLN A 168 0.70 11.41 -18.45
C GLN A 168 1.69 10.99 -17.35
N PRO A 169 2.45 9.89 -17.53
CA PRO A 169 3.52 9.51 -16.62
C PRO A 169 4.45 10.69 -16.34
N GLY A 170 4.83 10.85 -15.07
CA GLY A 170 5.72 11.92 -14.60
C GLY A 170 5.08 13.30 -14.47
N SER A 171 3.83 13.51 -14.92
CA SER A 171 3.24 14.84 -14.97
C SER A 171 2.81 15.38 -13.59
N MET A 172 2.26 14.52 -12.74
CA MET A 172 1.83 14.91 -11.39
C MET A 172 1.79 13.70 -10.45
N TRP A 173 1.81 13.97 -9.15
CA TRP A 173 1.56 12.98 -8.12
C TRP A 173 0.06 12.68 -8.01
N HIS A 174 -0.29 11.40 -8.00
CA HIS A 174 -1.65 10.95 -7.73
C HIS A 174 -1.62 9.62 -6.96
N TYR A 175 -2.18 9.63 -5.74
CA TYR A 175 -2.25 8.45 -4.89
C TYR A 175 -3.05 7.33 -5.57
N SER A 176 -2.47 6.12 -5.65
CA SER A 176 -2.95 5.09 -6.55
C SER A 176 -2.61 3.68 -6.07
N VAL A 177 -3.06 2.67 -6.80
CA VAL A 177 -2.67 1.25 -6.64
C VAL A 177 -1.23 0.97 -7.07
N SER A 178 -0.40 1.99 -7.21
CA SER A 178 1.01 1.82 -7.61
C SER A 178 1.78 0.87 -6.70
N VAL A 179 1.46 0.81 -5.40
CA VAL A 179 2.19 -0.06 -4.48
C VAL A 179 1.72 -1.51 -4.58
N ASP A 180 0.47 -1.75 -4.96
CA ASP A 180 -0.01 -3.10 -5.28
C ASP A 180 0.69 -3.62 -6.54
N VAL A 181 0.88 -2.76 -7.56
CA VAL A 181 1.69 -3.08 -8.74
C VAL A 181 3.15 -3.32 -8.39
N GLN A 182 3.72 -2.59 -7.40
CA GLN A 182 5.06 -2.87 -6.89
C GLN A 182 5.13 -4.25 -6.21
N GLY A 183 4.09 -4.67 -5.49
CA GLY A 183 3.99 -6.02 -4.94
C GLY A 183 4.08 -7.10 -6.04
N TYR A 184 3.32 -6.92 -7.12
CA TYR A 184 3.42 -7.82 -8.28
C TYR A 184 4.80 -7.77 -8.95
N LEU A 185 5.42 -6.59 -9.01
CA LEU A 185 6.78 -6.46 -9.55
C LEU A 185 7.80 -7.22 -8.70
N VAL A 186 7.61 -7.28 -7.36
CA VAL A 186 8.42 -8.14 -6.48
C VAL A 186 8.25 -9.61 -6.87
N GLU A 187 7.02 -10.10 -7.10
CA GLU A 187 6.79 -11.48 -7.56
C GLU A 187 7.50 -11.79 -8.87
N VAL A 188 7.35 -10.90 -9.85
CA VAL A 188 7.96 -11.09 -11.19
C VAL A 188 9.49 -11.11 -11.11
N LEU A 189 10.09 -10.24 -10.32
CA LEU A 189 11.55 -10.11 -10.22
C LEU A 189 12.20 -11.19 -9.35
N SER A 190 11.51 -11.62 -8.28
CA SER A 190 12.03 -12.64 -7.36
C SER A 190 11.68 -14.07 -7.79
N GLY A 191 10.59 -14.25 -8.53
CA GLY A 191 10.01 -15.55 -8.82
C GLY A 191 9.30 -16.22 -7.65
N GLN A 192 9.03 -15.46 -6.57
CA GLN A 192 8.34 -15.91 -5.36
C GLN A 192 7.00 -15.17 -5.18
N PRO A 193 5.97 -15.79 -4.56
CA PRO A 193 4.79 -15.09 -4.08
C PRO A 193 5.17 -13.93 -3.16
N PHE A 194 4.42 -12.83 -3.22
CA PHE A 194 4.79 -11.60 -2.52
C PHE A 194 4.81 -11.76 -0.99
N ASP A 195 3.85 -12.46 -0.44
CA ASP A 195 3.78 -12.76 0.99
C ASP A 195 4.95 -13.66 1.46
N GLU A 196 5.32 -14.67 0.69
CA GLU A 196 6.47 -15.53 0.98
C GLU A 196 7.78 -14.73 0.91
N PHE A 197 7.93 -13.85 -0.08
CA PHE A 197 9.10 -12.96 -0.18
C PHE A 197 9.23 -12.06 1.05
N LEU A 198 8.13 -11.44 1.50
CA LEU A 198 8.14 -10.59 2.70
C LEU A 198 8.50 -11.39 3.95
N GLN A 199 7.92 -12.58 4.10
CA GLN A 199 8.18 -13.45 5.23
C GLN A 199 9.66 -13.83 5.30
N GLU A 200 10.19 -14.42 4.23
CA GLU A 200 11.56 -14.95 4.18
C GLU A 200 12.62 -13.85 4.26
N ARG A 201 12.39 -12.73 3.55
CA ARG A 201 13.42 -11.73 3.32
C ARG A 201 13.38 -10.56 4.30
N ILE A 202 12.25 -10.32 4.96
CA ILE A 202 12.06 -9.18 5.85
C ILE A 202 11.63 -9.63 7.24
N PHE A 203 10.54 -10.40 7.36
CA PHE A 203 9.95 -10.66 8.66
C PHE A 203 10.78 -11.65 9.48
N ASP A 204 11.19 -12.79 8.92
CA ASP A 204 11.99 -13.79 9.61
C ASP A 204 13.36 -13.24 10.08
N PRO A 205 14.14 -12.53 9.23
CA PRO A 205 15.41 -11.94 9.65
C PRO A 205 15.28 -10.91 10.77
N LEU A 206 14.13 -10.22 10.85
CA LEU A 206 13.85 -9.20 11.87
C LEU A 206 13.12 -9.77 13.09
N GLY A 207 12.74 -11.05 13.08
CA GLY A 207 11.96 -11.67 14.14
C GLY A 207 10.54 -11.12 14.27
N VAL A 208 9.95 -10.63 13.16
CA VAL A 208 8.58 -10.10 13.10
C VAL A 208 7.61 -11.25 12.86
N THR A 209 6.94 -11.72 13.92
CA THR A 209 6.11 -12.93 13.89
C THR A 209 4.61 -12.67 13.73
N ASP A 210 4.17 -11.43 13.88
CA ASP A 210 2.75 -11.05 13.95
C ASP A 210 2.31 -10.09 12.84
N THR A 211 3.10 -10.00 11.77
CA THR A 211 2.77 -9.21 10.57
C THR A 211 2.55 -10.14 9.39
N ALA A 212 1.33 -10.13 8.83
CA ALA A 212 0.94 -11.00 7.71
C ALA A 212 -0.23 -10.37 6.95
N PHE A 213 -0.60 -10.94 5.79
CA PHE A 213 -1.79 -10.52 5.02
C PHE A 213 -3.11 -11.02 5.64
N HIS A 214 -3.05 -11.95 6.58
CA HIS A 214 -4.21 -12.46 7.32
C HIS A 214 -3.83 -12.73 8.77
N VAL A 215 -4.80 -12.62 9.66
CA VAL A 215 -4.59 -13.00 11.07
C VAL A 215 -4.68 -14.52 11.18
N PRO A 216 -3.66 -15.20 11.77
CA PRO A 216 -3.76 -16.62 12.03
C PRO A 216 -4.94 -16.96 12.94
N PRO A 217 -5.61 -18.12 12.76
CA PRO A 217 -6.81 -18.47 13.53
C PRO A 217 -6.62 -18.51 15.04
N ASP A 218 -5.42 -18.81 15.50
CA ASP A 218 -5.04 -18.85 16.91
C ASP A 218 -4.77 -17.48 17.53
N LYS A 219 -4.77 -16.42 16.70
CA LYS A 219 -4.58 -15.01 17.09
C LYS A 219 -5.76 -14.11 16.71
N ALA A 220 -6.84 -14.70 16.17
CA ALA A 220 -8.04 -14.00 15.70
C ALA A 220 -9.04 -13.71 16.83
#